data_d177092b24ed1ae9c3edf3f554df392c
#
_entry.id   d177092b24ed1ae9c3edf3f554df392c
#
_cell.length_a   1.000
_cell.length_b   1.000
_cell.length_c   1.000
_cell.angle_alpha   90.00
_cell.angle_beta   90.00
_cell.angle_gamma   90.00
#
_symmetry.space_group_name_H-M   'P 1'
#
loop_
_entity.id
_entity.type
_entity.pdbx_description
1 polymer ?
#
loop_
_entity_poly.entity_id
_entity_poly.type
_entity_poly.pdbx_seq_one_letter_code
_entity_poly.pdbx_strand_id
1 'polypeptide(L)'
;GSDNVFVNTLADSSGAVLSTLGPDGKVTSTPIARVALNPANKGPADTCWVSLSPDNRFAYATNFSFGNVTAFNIEGGKISVAADNQGYVPGDGNYKTGTGLVTSGPVDSWASRDGYFYQLYPNARQLVAYKMDGPQLRKVASYPVPYNSTVGLAGY
;
A
#
# COMPACT_ATOMS: atom_id res chain seq x y z
N GLY A 1 12.57 14.74 6.47
CA GLY A 1 11.18 15.12 6.57
C GLY A 1 10.91 15.80 7.89
N SER A 2 9.86 16.59 8.01
CA SER A 2 9.47 17.13 9.31
C SER A 2 8.83 16.01 10.12
N ASP A 3 9.19 15.85 11.39
CA ASP A 3 8.72 14.79 12.29
C ASP A 3 7.22 14.91 12.63
N ASN A 4 6.54 15.92 12.09
CA ASN A 4 5.12 16.20 12.29
C ASN A 4 4.24 15.96 11.05
N VAL A 5 4.79 15.39 9.97
CA VAL A 5 4.04 15.04 8.74
C VAL A 5 4.02 13.53 8.57
N PHE A 6 2.84 12.97 8.33
CA PHE A 6 2.62 11.53 8.20
C PHE A 6 1.54 11.20 7.15
N VAL A 7 1.62 10.01 6.57
CA VAL A 7 0.62 9.49 5.63
C VAL A 7 -0.40 8.64 6.37
N ASN A 8 -1.67 8.89 6.16
CA ASN A 8 -2.76 8.02 6.58
C ASN A 8 -3.44 7.39 5.37
N THR A 9 -3.64 6.10 5.42
CA THR A 9 -4.47 5.36 4.48
C THR A 9 -5.92 5.31 4.96
N LEU A 10 -6.85 5.27 4.03
CA LEU A 10 -8.29 5.33 4.28
C LEU A 10 -8.97 4.16 3.56
N ALA A 11 -9.25 3.08 4.28
CA ALA A 11 -9.75 1.82 3.72
C ALA A 11 -11.06 2.03 2.93
N ASP A 12 -12.12 2.47 3.57
CA ASP A 12 -13.44 2.69 2.94
C ASP A 12 -13.41 3.75 1.83
N SER A 13 -12.55 4.76 1.96
CA SER A 13 -12.43 5.84 0.99
C SER A 13 -11.49 5.51 -0.17
N SER A 14 -10.81 4.37 -0.10
CA SER A 14 -9.89 3.87 -1.12
C SER A 14 -8.82 4.91 -1.50
N GLY A 15 -8.00 5.31 -0.55
CA GLY A 15 -7.00 6.34 -0.81
C GLY A 15 -6.11 6.68 0.38
N ALA A 16 -5.38 7.78 0.24
CA ALA A 16 -4.50 8.29 1.28
C ALA A 16 -4.59 9.81 1.42
N VAL A 17 -4.22 10.30 2.59
CA VAL A 17 -4.04 11.73 2.90
C VAL A 17 -2.68 11.97 3.52
N LEU A 18 -2.14 13.16 3.31
CA LEU A 18 -1.00 13.66 4.06
C LEU A 18 -1.53 14.49 5.23
N SER A 19 -1.13 14.14 6.44
CA SER A 19 -1.56 14.81 7.67
C SER A 19 -0.38 15.51 8.33
N THR A 20 -0.64 16.67 8.91
CA THR A 20 0.35 17.46 9.62
C THR A 20 -0.14 17.73 11.05
N LEU A 21 0.70 17.43 12.03
CA LEU A 21 0.48 17.78 13.42
C LEU A 21 1.01 19.21 13.67
N GLY A 22 0.13 20.12 13.99
CA GLY A 22 0.47 21.50 14.33
C GLY A 22 1.09 21.63 15.74
N PRO A 23 1.74 22.75 16.05
CA PRO A 23 2.33 23.00 17.36
C PRO A 23 1.27 23.13 18.48
N ASP A 24 0.02 23.37 18.12
CA ASP A 24 -1.14 23.40 19.02
C ASP A 24 -1.77 22.00 19.26
N GLY A 25 -1.14 20.93 18.74
CA GLY A 25 -1.63 19.57 18.83
C GLY A 25 -2.77 19.23 17.86
N LYS A 26 -3.16 20.14 16.97
CA LYS A 26 -4.19 19.87 15.97
C LYS A 26 -3.61 19.20 14.75
N VAL A 27 -4.38 18.26 14.21
CA VAL A 27 -4.07 17.58 12.95
C VAL A 27 -4.87 18.22 11.82
N THR A 28 -4.18 18.57 10.74
CA THR A 28 -4.78 18.99 9.47
C THR A 28 -4.41 17.99 8.39
N SER A 29 -5.32 17.74 7.45
CA SER A 29 -5.07 16.76 6.38
C SER A 29 -5.36 17.37 5.00
N THR A 30 -4.64 16.90 4.00
CA THR A 30 -4.92 17.21 2.59
C THR A 30 -6.25 16.61 2.14
N PRO A 31 -6.79 17.03 0.99
CA PRO A 31 -7.81 16.24 0.30
C PRO A 31 -7.31 14.81 0.03
N ILE A 32 -8.25 13.86 -0.10
CA ILE A 32 -7.95 12.45 -0.34
C ILE A 32 -7.38 12.26 -1.75
N ALA A 33 -6.20 11.67 -1.87
CA ALA A 33 -5.73 11.08 -3.11
C ALA A 33 -6.36 9.69 -3.27
N ARG A 34 -7.28 9.52 -4.23
CA ARG A 34 -8.07 8.30 -4.39
C ARG A 34 -7.42 7.32 -5.35
N VAL A 35 -7.40 6.05 -4.96
CA VAL A 35 -7.07 4.93 -5.84
C VAL A 35 -8.10 4.84 -6.98
N ALA A 36 -7.65 4.55 -8.20
CA ALA A 36 -8.56 4.32 -9.32
C ALA A 36 -9.40 3.06 -9.08
N LEU A 37 -10.71 3.22 -9.02
CA LEU A 37 -11.64 2.11 -8.85
C LEU A 37 -11.86 1.44 -10.22
N ASN A 38 -11.55 0.15 -10.30
CA ASN A 38 -11.93 -0.64 -11.46
C ASN A 38 -13.45 -0.92 -11.40
N PRO A 39 -14.24 -0.57 -12.43
CA PRO A 39 -15.68 -0.84 -12.46
C PRO A 39 -16.05 -2.33 -12.27
N ALA A 40 -15.14 -3.24 -12.60
CA ALA A 40 -15.33 -4.68 -12.37
C ALA A 40 -15.17 -5.06 -10.88
N ASN A 41 -14.51 -4.22 -10.08
CA ASN A 41 -14.31 -4.43 -8.65
C ASN A 41 -15.45 -3.73 -7.90
N LYS A 42 -16.35 -4.52 -7.34
CA LYS A 42 -17.44 -4.02 -6.51
C LYS A 42 -16.91 -3.71 -5.11
N GLY A 43 -17.03 -2.47 -4.66
CA GLY A 43 -16.64 -2.05 -3.32
C GLY A 43 -15.31 -1.30 -3.24
N PRO A 44 -14.88 -0.93 -2.02
CA PRO A 44 -13.64 -0.19 -1.79
C PRO A 44 -12.40 -1.04 -2.07
N ALA A 45 -11.29 -0.36 -2.32
CA ALA A 45 -9.98 -1.01 -2.47
C ALA A 45 -9.42 -1.54 -1.15
N ASP A 46 -9.97 -1.09 -0.02
CA ASP A 46 -9.45 -1.34 1.33
C ASP A 46 -7.97 -0.95 1.43
N THR A 47 -7.68 0.33 1.17
CA THR A 47 -6.32 0.87 1.22
C THR A 47 -5.87 0.98 2.68
N CYS A 48 -4.97 0.10 3.13
CA CYS A 48 -4.66 -0.10 4.54
C CYS A 48 -3.20 0.21 4.90
N TRP A 49 -2.29 -0.74 4.74
CA TRP A 49 -0.90 -0.59 5.17
C TRP A 49 -0.10 0.32 4.22
N VAL A 50 0.86 1.06 4.75
CA VAL A 50 1.69 1.97 3.95
C VAL A 50 3.15 1.92 4.40
N SER A 51 4.05 1.95 3.43
CA SER A 51 5.49 2.13 3.62
C SER A 51 6.00 3.29 2.78
N LEU A 52 6.93 4.07 3.31
CA LEU A 52 7.55 5.18 2.58
C LEU A 52 8.79 4.72 1.83
N SER A 53 9.05 5.31 0.66
CA SER A 53 10.37 5.20 0.02
C SER A 53 11.47 5.81 0.91
N PRO A 54 12.74 5.37 0.78
CA PRO A 54 13.84 5.88 1.60
C PRO A 54 14.04 7.40 1.54
N ASP A 55 13.67 8.02 0.43
CA ASP A 55 13.74 9.47 0.21
C ASP A 55 12.43 10.21 0.62
N ASN A 56 11.43 9.50 1.14
CA ASN A 56 10.10 10.00 1.51
C ASN A 56 9.30 10.67 0.37
N ARG A 57 9.69 10.45 -0.89
CA ARG A 57 8.98 11.00 -2.05
C ARG A 57 7.77 10.19 -2.46
N PHE A 58 7.75 8.90 -2.11
CA PHE A 58 6.65 8.00 -2.44
C PHE A 58 6.14 7.27 -1.19
N ALA A 59 4.83 7.07 -1.15
CA ALA A 59 4.15 6.18 -0.21
C ALA A 59 3.54 5.02 -1.00
N TYR A 60 3.87 3.79 -0.66
CA TYR A 60 3.33 2.58 -1.25
C TYR A 60 2.27 2.03 -0.32
N ALA A 61 1.02 2.09 -0.71
CA ALA A 61 -0.11 1.64 0.10
C ALA A 61 -0.76 0.39 -0.49
N THR A 62 -1.06 -0.57 0.38
CA THR A 62 -1.70 -1.83 -0.02
C THR A 62 -3.19 -1.62 -0.22
N ASN A 63 -3.74 -2.21 -1.26
CA ASN A 63 -5.17 -2.30 -1.53
C ASN A 63 -5.60 -3.75 -1.30
N PHE A 64 -6.05 -4.06 -0.08
CA PHE A 64 -6.35 -5.43 0.35
C PHE A 64 -7.35 -6.12 -0.58
N SER A 65 -8.47 -5.46 -0.89
CA SER A 65 -9.51 -6.03 -1.74
C SER A 65 -9.08 -6.22 -3.19
N PHE A 66 -8.17 -5.38 -3.71
CA PHE A 66 -7.76 -5.43 -5.11
C PHE A 66 -6.51 -6.30 -5.35
N GLY A 67 -5.83 -6.73 -4.30
CA GLY A 67 -4.64 -7.59 -4.41
C GLY A 67 -3.42 -6.87 -4.98
N ASN A 68 -3.33 -5.55 -4.81
CA ASN A 68 -2.27 -4.73 -5.39
C ASN A 68 -1.80 -3.61 -4.45
N VAL A 69 -0.90 -2.78 -4.94
CA VAL A 69 -0.33 -1.62 -4.26
C VAL A 69 -0.55 -0.38 -5.12
N THR A 70 -0.86 0.75 -4.49
CA THR A 70 -0.84 2.08 -5.13
C THR A 70 0.35 2.86 -4.61
N ALA A 71 1.14 3.43 -5.52
CA ALA A 71 2.18 4.39 -5.19
C ALA A 71 1.63 5.81 -5.25
N PHE A 72 1.79 6.56 -4.16
CA PHE A 72 1.43 7.97 -4.06
C PHE A 72 2.70 8.82 -4.09
N ASN A 73 2.69 9.92 -4.83
CA ASN A 73 3.73 10.95 -4.80
C ASN A 73 3.47 11.92 -3.63
N ILE A 74 4.53 12.27 -2.91
CA ILE A 74 4.53 13.26 -1.81
C ILE A 74 5.45 14.39 -2.23
N GLU A 75 4.88 15.56 -2.52
CA GLU A 75 5.64 16.71 -2.98
C GLU A 75 4.96 18.02 -2.55
N GLY A 76 5.74 18.96 -2.02
CA GLY A 76 5.25 20.31 -1.66
C GLY A 76 4.08 20.30 -0.67
N GLY A 77 4.05 19.36 0.27
CA GLY A 77 2.96 19.23 1.25
C GLY A 77 1.65 18.68 0.65
N LYS A 78 1.72 18.04 -0.51
CA LYS A 78 0.58 17.43 -1.21
C LYS A 78 0.83 15.93 -1.39
N ILE A 79 -0.26 15.17 -1.54
CA ILE A 79 -0.24 13.76 -1.90
C ILE A 79 -1.11 13.54 -3.13
N SER A 80 -0.65 12.74 -4.07
CA SER A 80 -1.38 12.39 -5.30
C SER A 80 -1.03 10.98 -5.76
N VAL A 81 -1.92 10.32 -6.49
CA VAL A 81 -1.62 9.02 -7.08
C VAL A 81 -0.55 9.18 -8.16
N ALA A 82 0.54 8.42 -8.04
CA ALA A 82 1.63 8.39 -9.01
C ALA A 82 1.56 7.14 -9.90
N ALA A 83 1.21 5.98 -9.34
CA ALA A 83 1.01 4.75 -10.09
C ALA A 83 0.04 3.82 -9.35
N ASP A 84 -1.00 3.40 -10.04
CA ASP A 84 -1.95 2.40 -9.55
C ASP A 84 -1.59 0.99 -10.01
N ASN A 85 -2.22 0.00 -9.37
CA ASN A 85 -2.14 -1.42 -9.74
C ASN A 85 -0.71 -1.97 -9.80
N GLN A 86 0.15 -1.49 -8.91
CA GLN A 86 1.50 -2.00 -8.78
C GLN A 86 1.49 -3.33 -8.03
N GLY A 87 2.41 -4.23 -8.35
CA GLY A 87 2.60 -5.46 -7.60
C GLY A 87 1.36 -6.35 -7.48
N TYR A 88 0.48 -6.36 -8.48
CA TYR A 88 -0.70 -7.22 -8.45
C TYR A 88 -0.33 -8.70 -8.33
N VAL A 89 -0.97 -9.38 -7.37
CA VAL A 89 -0.89 -10.83 -7.18
C VAL A 89 -2.31 -11.37 -7.07
N PRO A 90 -2.70 -12.36 -7.89
CA PRO A 90 -4.01 -12.98 -7.78
C PRO A 90 -4.15 -13.77 -6.47
N GLY A 91 -5.33 -13.78 -5.89
CA GLY A 91 -5.66 -14.68 -4.78
C GLY A 91 -5.73 -16.14 -5.24
N ASP A 92 -5.59 -17.07 -4.30
CA ASP A 92 -5.64 -18.52 -4.55
C ASP A 92 -7.07 -19.10 -4.63
N GLY A 93 -8.09 -18.26 -4.46
CA GLY A 93 -9.51 -18.65 -4.49
C GLY A 93 -10.10 -19.04 -3.14
N ASN A 94 -9.28 -19.27 -2.12
CA ASN A 94 -9.75 -19.68 -0.79
C ASN A 94 -10.32 -18.51 0.04
N TYR A 95 -9.91 -17.28 -0.28
CA TYR A 95 -10.44 -16.08 0.38
C TYR A 95 -11.19 -15.19 -0.60
N LYS A 96 -12.35 -14.73 -0.17
CA LYS A 96 -13.16 -13.73 -0.88
C LYS A 96 -13.53 -12.58 0.07
N THR A 97 -13.51 -11.37 -0.44
CA THR A 97 -14.02 -10.19 0.28
C THR A 97 -15.54 -10.32 0.51
N GLY A 98 -16.10 -9.44 1.34
CA GLY A 98 -17.55 -9.34 1.52
C GLY A 98 -18.32 -9.03 0.22
N THR A 99 -17.68 -8.48 -0.80
CA THR A 99 -18.23 -8.22 -2.14
C THR A 99 -18.01 -9.39 -3.12
N GLY A 100 -17.37 -10.47 -2.67
CA GLY A 100 -17.13 -11.68 -3.46
C GLY A 100 -15.86 -11.64 -4.33
N LEU A 101 -15.00 -10.62 -4.21
CA LEU A 101 -13.73 -10.59 -4.92
C LEU A 101 -12.75 -11.60 -4.32
N VAL A 102 -12.12 -12.39 -5.18
CA VAL A 102 -10.96 -13.19 -4.81
C VAL A 102 -9.76 -12.25 -4.73
N THR A 103 -9.07 -12.24 -3.59
CA THR A 103 -7.91 -11.38 -3.38
C THR A 103 -6.75 -12.12 -2.74
N SER A 104 -5.53 -11.75 -3.11
CA SER A 104 -4.31 -12.17 -2.43
C SER A 104 -4.16 -11.54 -1.03
N GLY A 105 -4.94 -10.51 -0.75
CA GLY A 105 -5.00 -9.82 0.53
C GLY A 105 -3.65 -9.24 0.96
N PRO A 106 -3.06 -8.30 0.18
CA PRO A 106 -1.82 -7.68 0.61
C PRO A 106 -2.02 -6.96 1.94
N VAL A 107 -1.11 -7.22 2.86
CA VAL A 107 -1.08 -6.67 4.22
C VAL A 107 0.22 -5.90 4.43
N ASP A 108 0.96 -6.16 5.49
CA ASP A 108 2.17 -5.44 5.82
C ASP A 108 3.22 -5.43 4.70
N SER A 109 3.93 -4.33 4.64
CA SER A 109 5.01 -4.09 3.70
C SER A 109 6.20 -3.41 4.38
N TRP A 110 7.36 -3.53 3.78
CA TRP A 110 8.56 -2.86 4.21
C TRP A 110 9.36 -2.35 3.01
N ALA A 111 9.78 -1.08 3.05
CA ALA A 111 10.66 -0.48 2.07
C ALA A 111 12.08 -0.38 2.64
N SER A 112 13.03 -1.07 2.05
CA SER A 112 14.42 -1.09 2.48
C SER A 112 15.20 0.12 1.96
N ARG A 113 16.26 0.50 2.68
CA ARG A 113 17.10 1.65 2.33
C ARG A 113 17.86 1.51 1.01
N ASP A 114 18.10 0.27 0.57
CA ASP A 114 18.78 -0.04 -0.69
C ASP A 114 17.83 -0.14 -1.90
N GLY A 115 16.57 0.27 -1.71
CA GLY A 115 15.60 0.48 -2.78
C GLY A 115 14.81 -0.77 -3.16
N TYR A 116 14.54 -1.65 -2.21
CA TYR A 116 13.60 -2.76 -2.39
C TYR A 116 12.35 -2.56 -1.54
N PHE A 117 11.23 -3.05 -2.08
CA PHE A 117 9.94 -3.09 -1.41
C PHE A 117 9.51 -4.55 -1.26
N TYR A 118 9.15 -4.93 -0.05
CA TYR A 118 8.71 -6.27 0.31
C TYR A 118 7.24 -6.22 0.69
N GLN A 119 6.43 -7.10 0.10
CA GLN A 119 4.99 -7.14 0.32
C GLN A 119 4.53 -8.55 0.66
N LEU A 120 3.78 -8.68 1.76
CA LEU A 120 3.10 -9.92 2.14
C LEU A 120 1.74 -10.03 1.42
N TYR A 121 1.50 -11.21 0.84
CA TYR A 121 0.23 -11.61 0.22
C TYR A 121 -0.24 -12.93 0.86
N PRO A 122 -0.82 -12.91 2.07
CA PRO A 122 -1.16 -14.13 2.82
C PRO A 122 -2.10 -15.07 2.08
N ASN A 123 -3.12 -14.52 1.39
CA ASN A 123 -4.10 -15.31 0.64
C ASN A 123 -3.57 -15.85 -0.70
N ALA A 124 -2.34 -15.52 -1.05
CA ALA A 124 -1.58 -16.11 -2.16
C ALA A 124 -0.36 -16.88 -1.66
N ARG A 125 -0.14 -16.94 -0.33
CA ARG A 125 0.99 -17.62 0.34
C ARG A 125 2.35 -17.13 -0.15
N GLN A 126 2.48 -15.80 -0.35
CA GLN A 126 3.70 -15.22 -0.92
C GLN A 126 4.17 -14.00 -0.13
N LEU A 127 5.49 -13.92 0.06
CA LEU A 127 6.23 -12.68 0.24
C LEU A 127 6.87 -12.34 -1.10
N VAL A 128 6.61 -11.16 -1.64
CA VAL A 128 7.17 -10.74 -2.92
C VAL A 128 8.13 -9.58 -2.70
N ALA A 129 9.32 -9.67 -3.31
CA ALA A 129 10.30 -8.60 -3.34
C ALA A 129 10.23 -7.88 -4.69
N TYR A 130 10.21 -6.56 -4.61
CA TYR A 130 10.22 -5.66 -5.77
C TYR A 130 11.41 -4.71 -5.69
N LYS A 131 12.01 -4.39 -6.84
CA LYS A 131 12.88 -3.21 -6.97
C LYS A 131 11.99 -1.98 -7.14
N MET A 132 12.21 -0.95 -6.33
CA MET A 132 11.56 0.34 -6.48
C MET A 132 12.26 1.14 -7.61
N ASP A 133 11.47 1.65 -8.56
CA ASP A 133 11.91 2.56 -9.62
C ASP A 133 10.94 3.75 -9.63
N GLY A 134 11.21 4.72 -8.76
CA GLY A 134 10.23 5.76 -8.45
C GLY A 134 8.90 5.13 -8.00
N PRO A 135 7.76 5.48 -8.64
CA PRO A 135 6.46 4.92 -8.27
C PRO A 135 6.24 3.48 -8.76
N GLN A 136 7.12 2.94 -9.60
CA GLN A 136 6.98 1.61 -10.19
C GLN A 136 7.59 0.53 -9.30
N LEU A 137 6.92 -0.62 -9.20
CA LEU A 137 7.39 -1.81 -8.49
C LEU A 137 7.69 -2.94 -9.49
N ARG A 138 8.97 -3.22 -9.69
CA ARG A 138 9.41 -4.31 -10.58
C ARG A 138 9.72 -5.56 -9.76
N LYS A 139 8.92 -6.62 -9.93
CA LYS A 139 9.11 -7.91 -9.23
C LYS A 139 10.50 -8.47 -9.51
N VAL A 140 11.20 -8.86 -8.44
CA VAL A 140 12.54 -9.49 -8.53
C VAL A 140 12.56 -10.89 -7.92
N ALA A 141 11.74 -11.18 -6.91
CA ALA A 141 11.67 -12.49 -6.30
C ALA A 141 10.30 -12.73 -5.64
N SER A 142 9.97 -13.97 -5.35
CA SER A 142 8.89 -14.32 -4.42
C SER A 142 9.26 -15.55 -3.60
N TYR A 143 8.77 -15.59 -2.36
CA TYR A 143 9.06 -16.62 -1.38
C TYR A 143 7.74 -17.14 -0.81
N PRO A 144 7.63 -18.46 -0.55
CA PRO A 144 6.43 -19.00 0.08
C PRO A 144 6.34 -18.58 1.54
N VAL A 145 5.12 -18.28 1.98
CA VAL A 145 4.79 -18.01 3.39
C VAL A 145 3.58 -18.84 3.81
N PRO A 146 3.37 -19.08 5.12
CA PRO A 146 2.17 -19.76 5.60
C PRO A 146 0.88 -19.02 5.19
N TYR A 147 -0.18 -19.79 4.96
CA TYR A 147 -1.48 -19.25 4.59
C TYR A 147 -2.18 -18.58 5.77
N ASN A 148 -2.87 -17.48 5.53
CA ASN A 148 -3.79 -16.74 6.41
C ASN A 148 -3.23 -16.23 7.76
N SER A 149 -2.08 -16.63 8.20
CA SER A 149 -1.56 -16.24 9.53
C SER A 149 -0.33 -15.35 9.46
N THR A 150 0.13 -15.04 8.26
CA THR A 150 1.34 -14.23 8.08
C THR A 150 0.95 -12.75 8.01
N VAL A 151 1.12 -12.07 9.13
CA VAL A 151 0.96 -10.63 9.27
C VAL A 151 2.17 -10.08 10.04
N GLY A 152 2.49 -8.81 9.83
CA GLY A 152 3.66 -8.19 10.43
C GLY A 152 4.94 -8.43 9.60
N LEU A 153 5.47 -7.35 9.03
CA LEU A 153 6.73 -7.32 8.31
C LEU A 153 7.52 -6.11 8.79
N ALA A 154 8.73 -6.36 9.29
CA ALA A 154 9.65 -5.30 9.70
C ALA A 154 11.06 -5.63 9.24
N GLY A 155 11.84 -4.60 8.99
CA GLY A 155 13.24 -4.71 8.62
C GLY A 155 14.06 -3.57 9.22
N TYR A 156 15.38 -3.66 9.12
CA TYR A 156 16.34 -2.67 9.64
C TYR A 156 17.48 -2.43 8.65
#